data_bcc736c0474ab81d92d513d7c23afb4e
#
_entry.id   bcc736c0474ab81d92d513d7c23afb4e
#
_cell.length_a   1.000
_cell.length_b   1.000
_cell.length_c   1.000
_cell.angle_alpha   90.00
_cell.angle_beta   90.00
_cell.angle_gamma   90.00
#
_symmetry.space_group_name_H-M   'P 1'
#
loop_
_entity.id
_entity.type
_entity.pdbx_description
1 polymer ?
#
loop_
_entity_poly.entity_id
_entity_poly.type
_entity_poly.pdbx_seq_one_letter_code
_entity_poly.pdbx_strand_id
1 'polypeptide(L)'
;MVNAGKSYSCGLEAALRGSLLDDHLTWNASYGYTHAAFKEYETAVKAGSNDKISYKDNKVPFIPAHTYAAAVDYRFDIDAPALKSITIGANMNGQGRLYWDEANLNKRDGYVLFGAHVCVDLGLCKINLWTRNIGDAKYQTFAFTSKATGQEKFFAQYGNPFQLGVDINFHL
;
A
#
# COMPACT_ATOMS: atom_id res chain seq x y z
N MET A 1 -11.31 5.49 26.86
CA MET A 1 -11.64 4.33 26.02
C MET A 1 -13.13 4.39 25.74
N VAL A 2 -13.54 4.52 24.52
CA VAL A 2 -14.94 4.49 24.12
C VAL A 2 -15.19 3.11 23.53
N ASN A 3 -16.24 2.41 23.97
CA ASN A 3 -16.66 1.18 23.30
C ASN A 3 -17.14 1.57 21.89
N ALA A 4 -16.35 1.21 20.89
CA ALA A 4 -16.84 1.24 19.52
C ALA A 4 -18.03 0.28 19.45
N GLY A 5 -19.08 0.72 18.80
CA GLY A 5 -20.25 -0.09 18.53
C GLY A 5 -19.91 -1.33 17.69
N LYS A 6 -20.88 -1.97 17.12
CA LYS A 6 -20.68 -3.12 16.25
C LYS A 6 -20.22 -2.66 14.87
N SER A 7 -19.28 -3.37 14.30
CA SER A 7 -18.85 -3.23 12.90
C SER A 7 -18.90 -4.59 12.19
N TYR A 8 -18.90 -4.55 10.88
CA TYR A 8 -18.75 -5.76 10.07
C TYR A 8 -17.74 -5.49 8.96
N SER A 9 -17.08 -6.55 8.52
CA SER A 9 -16.17 -6.52 7.38
C SER A 9 -16.42 -7.74 6.52
N CYS A 10 -16.47 -7.55 5.22
CA CYS A 10 -16.51 -8.64 4.23
C CYS A 10 -15.69 -8.21 3.01
N GLY A 11 -15.21 -9.18 2.26
CA GLY A 11 -14.36 -8.88 1.13
C GLY A 11 -14.07 -10.08 0.24
N LEU A 12 -13.27 -9.83 -0.77
CA LEU A 12 -12.75 -10.80 -1.72
C LEU A 12 -11.26 -10.56 -1.91
N GLU A 13 -10.48 -11.62 -1.96
CA GLU A 13 -9.07 -11.57 -2.30
C GLU A 13 -8.79 -12.54 -3.45
N ALA A 14 -7.98 -12.09 -4.40
CA ALA A 14 -7.49 -12.90 -5.51
C ALA A 14 -5.99 -12.68 -5.68
N ALA A 15 -5.26 -13.77 -5.91
CA ALA A 15 -3.84 -13.72 -6.23
C ALA A 15 -3.54 -14.73 -7.34
N LEU A 16 -2.80 -14.27 -8.34
CA LEU A 16 -2.35 -15.04 -9.48
C LEU A 16 -0.84 -14.90 -9.61
N ARG A 17 -0.20 -15.97 -10.00
CA ARG A 17 1.23 -15.98 -10.33
C ARG A 17 1.49 -16.97 -11.44
N GLY A 18 2.50 -16.74 -12.22
CA GLY A 18 2.88 -17.63 -13.29
C GLY A 18 4.28 -17.35 -13.81
N SER A 19 4.74 -18.30 -14.61
CA SER A 19 5.95 -18.17 -15.39
C SER A 19 5.68 -18.57 -16.84
N LEU A 20 6.43 -18.02 -17.75
CA LEU A 20 6.39 -18.25 -19.19
C LEU A 20 7.83 -18.29 -19.73
N LEU A 21 8.00 -18.79 -20.96
CA LEU A 21 9.27 -18.79 -21.66
C LEU A 21 10.37 -19.52 -20.86
N ASP A 22 10.10 -20.76 -20.43
CA ASP A 22 11.01 -21.57 -19.62
C ASP A 22 11.51 -20.84 -18.36
N ASP A 23 10.57 -20.20 -17.65
CA ASP A 23 10.80 -19.41 -16.44
C ASP A 23 11.63 -18.13 -16.61
N HIS A 24 11.89 -17.71 -17.86
CA HIS A 24 12.51 -16.42 -18.11
C HIS A 24 11.61 -15.24 -17.80
N LEU A 25 10.32 -15.37 -18.01
CA LEU A 25 9.31 -14.37 -17.65
C LEU A 25 8.50 -14.86 -16.46
N THR A 26 8.61 -14.16 -15.33
CA THR A 26 7.79 -14.43 -14.14
C THR A 26 6.90 -13.25 -13.84
N TRP A 27 5.71 -13.51 -13.33
CA TRP A 27 4.77 -12.47 -12.98
C TRP A 27 3.90 -12.87 -11.79
N ASN A 28 3.43 -11.88 -11.07
CA ASN A 28 2.39 -12.02 -10.07
C ASN A 28 1.45 -10.82 -10.08
N ALA A 29 0.22 -11.05 -9.65
CA ALA A 29 -0.78 -10.01 -9.47
C ALA A 29 -1.67 -10.38 -8.30
N SER A 30 -2.05 -9.41 -7.49
CA SER A 30 -2.99 -9.57 -6.39
C SER A 30 -3.94 -8.39 -6.31
N TYR A 31 -5.16 -8.70 -5.89
CA TYR A 31 -6.22 -7.74 -5.69
C TYR A 31 -7.03 -8.14 -4.47
N GLY A 32 -7.31 -7.16 -3.60
CA GLY A 32 -8.19 -7.30 -2.46
C GLY A 32 -9.28 -6.24 -2.49
N TYR A 33 -10.49 -6.65 -2.21
CA TYR A 33 -11.62 -5.76 -1.96
C TYR A 33 -12.12 -5.98 -0.54
N THR A 34 -12.25 -4.91 0.24
CA THR A 34 -12.75 -4.95 1.62
C THR A 34 -13.86 -3.93 1.81
N HIS A 35 -15.01 -4.41 2.21
CA HIS A 35 -16.10 -3.57 2.67
C HIS A 35 -16.19 -3.67 4.19
N ALA A 36 -15.79 -2.61 4.90
CA ALA A 36 -15.89 -2.50 6.35
C ALA A 36 -16.72 -1.28 6.73
N ALA A 37 -17.78 -1.47 7.53
CA ALA A 37 -18.67 -0.41 7.96
C ALA A 37 -19.17 -0.64 9.38
N PHE A 38 -19.56 0.45 10.04
CA PHE A 38 -20.20 0.38 11.34
C PHE A 38 -21.64 -0.10 11.19
N LYS A 39 -22.00 -1.10 11.98
CA LYS A 39 -23.36 -1.58 12.12
C LYS A 39 -24.14 -0.77 13.16
N GLU A 40 -23.47 -0.46 14.25
CA GLU A 40 -23.96 0.36 15.36
C GLU A 40 -22.77 1.13 15.93
N TYR A 41 -22.76 2.45 15.82
CA TYR A 41 -21.76 3.29 16.47
C TYR A 41 -22.36 4.67 16.76
N GLU A 42 -22.42 4.99 18.03
CA GLU A 42 -22.90 6.27 18.52
C GLU A 42 -21.87 6.88 19.47
N THR A 43 -21.68 8.18 19.36
CA THR A 43 -20.84 8.94 20.28
C THR A 43 -21.53 10.22 20.71
N ALA A 44 -21.18 10.73 21.90
CA ALA A 44 -21.71 12.01 22.37
C ALA A 44 -21.18 13.16 21.49
N VAL A 45 -22.02 14.11 21.12
CA VAL A 45 -21.66 15.28 20.32
C VAL A 45 -20.59 16.14 21.05
N LYS A 46 -20.72 16.24 22.38
CA LYS A 46 -19.74 16.90 23.28
C LYS A 46 -19.59 16.05 24.53
N ALA A 47 -18.40 16.12 25.13
CA ALA A 47 -18.17 15.48 26.42
C ALA A 47 -19.22 15.95 27.45
N GLY A 48 -19.97 14.96 28.04
CA GLY A 48 -21.05 15.23 28.99
C GLY A 48 -22.40 15.61 28.38
N SER A 49 -22.54 15.64 27.05
CA SER A 49 -23.83 15.83 26.38
C SER A 49 -24.61 14.53 26.29
N ASN A 50 -25.94 14.61 26.42
CA ASN A 50 -26.85 13.50 26.13
C ASN A 50 -27.13 13.37 24.63
N ASP A 51 -26.78 14.39 23.83
CA ASP A 51 -26.95 14.35 22.38
C ASP A 51 -25.94 13.40 21.78
N LYS A 52 -26.40 12.47 20.98
CA LYS A 52 -25.59 11.48 20.30
C LYS A 52 -25.62 11.68 18.80
N ILE A 53 -24.50 11.41 18.16
CA ILE A 53 -24.39 11.29 16.73
C ILE A 53 -24.18 9.82 16.36
N SER A 54 -24.88 9.34 15.35
CA SER A 54 -24.73 7.99 14.83
C SER A 54 -23.85 7.98 13.59
N TYR A 55 -22.91 7.07 13.55
CA TYR A 55 -22.03 6.79 12.41
C TYR A 55 -22.37 5.45 11.74
N LYS A 56 -23.61 4.98 11.95
CA LYS A 56 -24.10 3.77 11.28
C LYS A 56 -23.89 3.89 9.76
N ASP A 57 -23.46 2.80 9.14
CA ASP A 57 -23.15 2.65 7.72
C ASP A 57 -21.92 3.43 7.23
N ASN A 58 -21.30 4.25 8.07
CA ASN A 58 -20.00 4.85 7.77
C ASN A 58 -18.92 3.78 7.67
N LYS A 59 -17.92 4.03 6.82
CA LYS A 59 -16.76 3.17 6.67
C LYS A 59 -15.90 3.18 7.92
N VAL A 60 -15.39 2.01 8.30
CA VAL A 60 -14.42 1.90 9.38
C VAL A 60 -13.12 2.61 8.96
N PRO A 61 -12.59 3.52 9.79
CA PRO A 61 -11.37 4.25 9.48
C PRO A 61 -10.16 3.33 9.20
N PHE A 62 -9.20 3.84 8.44
CA PHE A 62 -7.92 3.19 8.10
C PHE A 62 -8.02 1.93 7.24
N ILE A 63 -9.20 1.56 6.76
CA ILE A 63 -9.40 0.39 5.90
C ILE A 63 -9.61 0.86 4.47
N PRO A 64 -8.64 0.65 3.55
CA PRO A 64 -8.84 0.93 2.14
C PRO A 64 -9.85 -0.07 1.54
N ALA A 65 -10.76 0.42 0.70
CA ALA A 65 -11.72 -0.44 0.03
C ALA A 65 -11.07 -1.39 -1.00
N HIS A 66 -9.94 -0.99 -1.56
CA HIS A 66 -9.22 -1.76 -2.56
C HIS A 66 -7.73 -1.77 -2.24
N THR A 67 -7.09 -2.91 -2.45
CA THR A 67 -5.64 -3.08 -2.44
C THR A 67 -5.24 -3.85 -3.69
N TYR A 68 -4.10 -3.50 -4.29
CA TYR A 68 -3.62 -4.17 -5.49
C TYR A 68 -2.10 -4.10 -5.57
N ALA A 69 -1.51 -5.17 -6.09
CA ALA A 69 -0.11 -5.23 -6.43
C ALA A 69 0.09 -6.11 -7.65
N ALA A 70 1.09 -5.78 -8.45
CA ALA A 70 1.55 -6.61 -9.56
C ALA A 70 3.06 -6.45 -9.73
N ALA A 71 3.70 -7.50 -10.20
CA ALA A 71 5.11 -7.47 -10.58
C ALA A 71 5.34 -8.37 -11.79
N VAL A 72 6.33 -8.02 -12.58
CA VAL A 72 6.82 -8.78 -13.72
C VAL A 72 8.33 -8.67 -13.78
N ASP A 73 8.99 -9.81 -14.01
CA ASP A 73 10.44 -9.91 -14.13
C ASP A 73 10.77 -10.72 -15.37
N TYR A 74 11.75 -10.24 -16.14
CA TYR A 74 12.31 -10.95 -17.25
C TYR A 74 13.81 -11.18 -17.04
N ARG A 75 14.23 -12.48 -17.10
CA ARG A 75 15.61 -12.90 -16.92
C ARG A 75 16.23 -13.26 -18.26
N PHE A 76 17.33 -12.62 -18.56
CA PHE A 76 18.24 -12.95 -19.66
C PHE A 76 19.36 -13.81 -19.11
N ASP A 77 19.44 -15.08 -19.48
CA ASP A 77 20.58 -15.92 -19.16
C ASP A 77 21.73 -15.61 -20.14
N ILE A 78 22.93 -15.49 -19.59
CA ILE A 78 24.12 -15.09 -20.34
C ILE A 78 25.21 -16.14 -20.08
N ASP A 79 25.69 -16.74 -21.15
CA ASP A 79 26.76 -17.73 -21.06
C ASP A 79 28.13 -17.04 -21.15
N ALA A 80 28.54 -16.39 -20.05
CA ALA A 80 29.83 -15.76 -19.92
C ALA A 80 30.47 -16.10 -18.57
N PRO A 81 31.82 -16.16 -18.48
CA PRO A 81 32.49 -16.56 -17.25
C PRO A 81 32.11 -15.70 -16.02
N ALA A 82 31.97 -14.40 -16.21
CA ALA A 82 31.75 -13.43 -15.12
C ALA A 82 30.35 -12.83 -15.09
N LEU A 83 29.44 -13.19 -16.00
CA LEU A 83 28.08 -12.68 -16.05
C LEU A 83 27.13 -13.85 -16.32
N LYS A 84 26.30 -14.17 -15.34
CA LYS A 84 25.39 -15.31 -15.40
C LYS A 84 24.00 -14.93 -15.92
N SER A 85 23.46 -13.83 -15.46
CA SER A 85 22.16 -13.35 -15.91
C SER A 85 21.95 -11.86 -15.64
N ILE A 86 21.02 -11.28 -16.38
CA ILE A 86 20.46 -9.96 -16.12
C ILE A 86 18.96 -10.11 -15.99
N THR A 87 18.41 -9.68 -14.87
CA THR A 87 16.96 -9.63 -14.66
C THR A 87 16.49 -8.18 -14.68
N ILE A 88 15.48 -7.88 -15.48
CA ILE A 88 14.82 -6.57 -15.50
C ILE A 88 13.41 -6.78 -14.99
N GLY A 89 13.01 -5.99 -14.00
CA GLY A 89 11.70 -6.11 -13.39
C GLY A 89 11.01 -4.77 -13.21
N ALA A 90 9.68 -4.84 -13.18
CA ALA A 90 8.80 -3.74 -12.86
C ALA A 90 7.73 -4.20 -11.88
N ASN A 91 7.33 -3.30 -11.00
CA ASN A 91 6.28 -3.57 -10.04
C ASN A 91 5.37 -2.37 -9.84
N MET A 92 4.17 -2.65 -9.40
CA MET A 92 3.22 -1.65 -8.94
C MET A 92 2.54 -2.12 -7.66
N ASN A 93 2.22 -1.20 -6.79
CA ASN A 93 1.34 -1.43 -5.66
C ASN A 93 0.49 -0.20 -5.39
N GLY A 94 -0.65 -0.39 -4.77
CA GLY A 94 -1.52 0.72 -4.48
C GLY A 94 -2.68 0.35 -3.59
N GLN A 95 -3.38 1.39 -3.19
CA GLN A 95 -4.55 1.29 -2.34
C GLN A 95 -5.62 2.24 -2.85
N GLY A 96 -6.87 1.82 -2.71
CA GLY A 96 -8.03 2.66 -2.93
C GLY A 96 -8.21 3.73 -1.84
N ARG A 97 -9.33 4.42 -1.93
CA ARG A 97 -9.74 5.40 -0.92
C ARG A 97 -9.90 4.76 0.45
N LEU A 98 -9.51 5.50 1.48
CA LEU A 98 -9.85 5.23 2.88
C LEU A 98 -10.25 6.51 3.60
N TYR A 99 -10.84 6.36 4.76
CA TYR A 99 -11.22 7.45 5.65
C TYR A 99 -10.33 7.43 6.91
N TRP A 100 -10.06 8.63 7.46
CA TRP A 100 -9.23 8.79 8.64
C TRP A 100 -10.03 8.90 9.95
N ASP A 101 -11.34 9.14 9.84
CA ASP A 101 -12.24 9.35 10.97
C ASP A 101 -13.55 8.58 10.80
N GLU A 102 -14.26 8.39 11.90
CA GLU A 102 -15.52 7.67 11.96
C GLU A 102 -16.67 8.41 11.27
N ALA A 103 -16.56 9.73 11.17
CA ALA A 103 -17.53 10.57 10.47
C ALA A 103 -17.38 10.52 8.94
N ASN A 104 -16.29 9.93 8.45
CA ASN A 104 -15.91 9.87 7.03
C ASN A 104 -15.78 11.25 6.36
N LEU A 105 -15.43 12.26 7.13
CA LEU A 105 -15.21 13.63 6.64
C LEU A 105 -13.81 13.79 6.05
N ASN A 106 -12.81 13.17 6.68
CA ASN A 106 -11.43 13.21 6.25
C ASN A 106 -11.07 11.91 5.54
N LYS A 107 -10.61 12.01 4.29
CA LYS A 107 -10.28 10.87 3.45
C LYS A 107 -8.94 11.06 2.76
N ARG A 108 -8.37 9.95 2.36
CA ARG A 108 -7.29 9.88 1.37
C ARG A 108 -7.85 9.26 0.09
N ASP A 109 -7.61 9.88 -1.04
CA ASP A 109 -7.91 9.25 -2.32
C ASP A 109 -6.93 8.10 -2.62
N GLY A 110 -7.30 7.23 -3.54
CA GLY A 110 -6.46 6.11 -3.93
C GLY A 110 -5.16 6.57 -4.59
N TYR A 111 -4.13 5.73 -4.50
CA TYR A 111 -2.83 5.96 -5.14
C TYR A 111 -2.25 4.66 -5.67
N VAL A 112 -1.33 4.81 -6.63
CA VAL A 112 -0.51 3.74 -7.20
C VAL A 112 0.94 4.18 -7.17
N LEU A 113 1.82 3.28 -6.74
CA LEU A 113 3.27 3.45 -6.76
C LEU A 113 3.87 2.45 -7.74
N PHE A 114 4.76 2.94 -8.59
CA PHE A 114 5.52 2.12 -9.52
C PHE A 114 6.97 2.04 -9.09
N GLY A 115 7.57 0.88 -9.31
CA GLY A 115 8.97 0.61 -9.11
C GLY A 115 9.53 -0.19 -10.29
N ALA A 116 10.85 -0.16 -10.43
CA ALA A 116 11.58 -0.99 -11.38
C ALA A 116 12.92 -1.40 -10.79
N HIS A 117 13.49 -2.48 -11.31
CA HIS A 117 14.83 -2.90 -10.93
C HIS A 117 15.56 -3.58 -12.07
N VAL A 118 16.89 -3.56 -11.97
CA VAL A 118 17.79 -4.34 -12.80
C VAL A 118 18.75 -5.07 -11.88
N CYS A 119 18.74 -6.40 -11.94
CA CYS A 119 19.62 -7.26 -11.17
C CYS A 119 20.62 -7.93 -12.10
N VAL A 120 21.92 -7.77 -11.83
CA VAL A 120 23.04 -8.39 -12.56
C VAL A 120 23.63 -9.46 -11.67
N ASP A 121 23.64 -10.72 -12.13
CA ASP A 121 24.24 -11.86 -11.45
C ASP A 121 25.64 -12.14 -12.04
N LEU A 122 26.66 -11.91 -11.23
CA LEU A 122 28.09 -12.15 -11.57
C LEU A 122 28.60 -13.48 -11.03
N GLY A 123 27.73 -14.35 -10.52
CA GLY A 123 28.10 -15.62 -9.90
C GLY A 123 28.60 -15.45 -8.47
N LEU A 124 29.65 -14.67 -8.24
CA LEU A 124 30.19 -14.38 -6.90
C LEU A 124 29.37 -13.34 -6.15
N CYS A 125 28.70 -12.44 -6.88
CA CYS A 125 27.83 -11.43 -6.27
C CYS A 125 26.68 -11.09 -7.21
N LYS A 126 25.59 -10.57 -6.62
CA LYS A 126 24.47 -9.97 -7.34
C LYS A 126 24.41 -8.48 -7.02
N ILE A 127 24.28 -7.67 -8.05
CA ILE A 127 24.11 -6.22 -7.95
C ILE A 127 22.69 -5.89 -8.41
N ASN A 128 21.90 -5.31 -7.53
CA ASN A 128 20.52 -4.91 -7.83
C ASN A 128 20.38 -3.40 -7.73
N LEU A 129 20.13 -2.75 -8.86
CA LEU A 129 19.76 -1.34 -8.95
C LEU A 129 18.22 -1.28 -8.94
N TRP A 130 17.65 -0.54 -8.02
CA TRP A 130 16.20 -0.46 -7.89
C TRP A 130 15.70 0.97 -7.71
N THR A 131 14.45 1.17 -8.12
CA THR A 131 13.70 2.40 -7.90
C THR A 131 12.37 2.10 -7.24
N ARG A 132 11.88 3.06 -6.44
CA ARG A 132 10.53 3.04 -5.85
C ARG A 132 9.86 4.38 -6.06
N ASN A 133 8.54 4.35 -6.21
CA ASN A 133 7.73 5.55 -6.46
C ASN A 133 8.29 6.39 -7.61
N ILE A 134 8.46 5.78 -8.79
CA ILE A 134 9.06 6.43 -9.98
C ILE A 134 8.31 7.69 -10.39
N GLY A 135 6.98 7.71 -10.21
CA GLY A 135 6.14 8.87 -10.53
C GLY A 135 6.16 9.97 -9.47
N ASP A 136 6.96 9.84 -8.41
CA ASP A 136 7.00 10.76 -7.25
C ASP A 136 5.59 11.11 -6.72
N ALA A 137 4.70 10.10 -6.70
CA ALA A 137 3.33 10.27 -6.23
C ALA A 137 3.33 10.68 -4.77
N LYS A 138 2.58 11.73 -4.44
CA LYS A 138 2.38 12.19 -3.06
C LYS A 138 1.17 11.49 -2.48
N TYR A 139 1.36 10.71 -1.44
CA TYR A 139 0.31 9.98 -0.75
C TYR A 139 0.46 10.05 0.75
N GLN A 140 -0.66 10.04 1.45
CA GLN A 140 -0.67 10.06 2.90
C GLN A 140 -0.65 8.63 3.43
N THR A 141 0.25 8.36 4.38
CA THR A 141 0.35 7.06 5.08
C THR A 141 -0.46 7.04 6.36
N PHE A 142 -0.60 8.20 6.99
CA PHE A 142 -1.37 8.40 8.21
C PHE A 142 -1.89 9.84 8.27
N ALA A 143 -3.07 10.05 8.84
CA ALA A 143 -3.55 11.37 9.18
C ALA A 143 -4.53 11.33 10.35
N PHE A 144 -4.65 12.46 11.03
CA PHE A 144 -5.61 12.64 12.12
C PHE A 144 -5.96 14.11 12.28
N THR A 145 -7.10 14.35 12.92
CA THR A 145 -7.54 15.68 13.29
C THR A 145 -7.35 15.91 14.79
N SER A 146 -6.83 17.04 15.17
CA SER A 146 -6.65 17.45 16.57
C SER A 146 -7.33 18.77 16.85
N LYS A 147 -7.94 18.88 18.03
CA LYS A 147 -8.57 20.09 18.56
C LYS A 147 -7.79 20.67 19.77
N ALA A 148 -6.58 20.21 20.01
CA ALA A 148 -5.79 20.55 21.21
C ALA A 148 -5.53 22.07 21.36
N THR A 149 -5.56 22.85 20.29
CA THR A 149 -5.33 24.30 20.29
C THR A 149 -6.62 25.13 20.23
N GLY A 150 -7.78 24.52 20.49
CA GLY A 150 -9.09 25.17 20.37
C GLY A 150 -9.61 25.31 18.93
N GLN A 151 -8.79 25.03 17.93
CA GLN A 151 -9.15 24.97 16.53
C GLN A 151 -8.90 23.57 16.00
N GLU A 152 -9.77 23.10 15.12
CA GLU A 152 -9.61 21.83 14.45
C GLU A 152 -8.50 21.94 13.40
N LYS A 153 -7.44 21.14 13.56
CA LYS A 153 -6.33 21.06 12.62
C LYS A 153 -6.13 19.62 12.14
N PHE A 154 -5.97 19.48 10.83
CA PHE A 154 -5.66 18.23 10.18
C PHE A 154 -4.15 18.06 10.02
N PHE A 155 -3.62 16.94 10.49
CA PHE A 155 -2.22 16.56 10.39
C PHE A 155 -2.10 15.31 9.53
N ALA A 156 -1.15 15.30 8.62
CA ALA A 156 -0.90 14.16 7.76
C ALA A 156 0.59 13.85 7.65
N GLN A 157 0.91 12.55 7.64
CA GLN A 157 2.22 12.03 7.30
C GLN A 157 2.19 11.57 5.85
N TYR A 158 3.16 12.01 5.06
CA TYR A 158 3.33 11.56 3.68
C TYR A 158 4.26 10.36 3.61
N GLY A 159 4.03 9.52 2.60
CA GLY A 159 4.91 8.42 2.25
C GLY A 159 6.20 8.89 1.60
N ASN A 160 7.09 7.93 1.33
CA ASN A 160 8.39 8.23 0.74
C ASN A 160 8.23 8.76 -0.69
N PRO A 161 8.98 9.81 -1.05
CA PRO A 161 9.07 10.29 -2.43
C PRO A 161 9.77 9.26 -3.32
N PHE A 162 10.14 9.65 -4.54
CA PHE A 162 11.02 8.85 -5.39
C PHE A 162 12.27 8.40 -4.64
N GLN A 163 12.61 7.13 -4.78
CA GLN A 163 13.81 6.53 -4.19
C GLN A 163 14.57 5.74 -5.27
N LEU A 164 15.88 5.81 -5.20
CA LEU A 164 16.83 5.01 -5.98
C LEU A 164 17.83 4.37 -5.01
N GLY A 165 18.16 3.11 -5.23
CA GLY A 165 19.14 2.41 -4.40
C GLY A 165 19.84 1.29 -5.13
N VAL A 166 20.93 0.81 -4.52
CA VAL A 166 21.74 -0.32 -4.98
C VAL A 166 21.93 -1.28 -3.83
N ASP A 167 21.68 -2.55 -4.07
CA ASP A 167 22.01 -3.65 -3.14
C ASP A 167 23.09 -4.52 -3.77
N ILE A 168 24.08 -4.92 -2.98
CA ILE A 168 25.13 -5.85 -3.40
C ILE A 168 25.09 -7.05 -2.44
N ASN A 169 24.84 -8.24 -2.99
CA ASN A 169 24.77 -9.49 -2.25
C ASN A 169 25.89 -10.42 -2.69
N PHE A 170 26.73 -10.84 -1.76
CA PHE A 170 27.81 -11.79 -2.03
C PHE A 170 27.35 -13.21 -1.71
N HIS A 171 27.71 -14.17 -2.58
CA HIS A 171 27.59 -15.60 -2.35
C HIS A 171 28.93 -16.12 -1.82
N LEU A 172 28.94 -16.51 -0.54
CA LEU A 172 30.09 -17.09 0.14
C LEU A 172 30.01 -18.62 0.11
#